data_2ce95abb09e98a0fbc4719689ce687be
#
_entry.id   2ce95abb09e98a0fbc4719689ce687be
#
_cell.length_a   1.000
_cell.length_b   1.000
_cell.length_c   1.000
_cell.angle_alpha   90.00
_cell.angle_beta   90.00
_cell.angle_gamma   90.00
#
_symmetry.space_group_name_H-M   'P 1'
#
loop_
_entity.id
_entity.type
_entity.pdbx_description
1 polymer ?
#
loop_
_entity_poly.entity_id
_entity_poly.type
_entity_poly.pdbx_seq_one_letter_code
_entity_poly.pdbx_strand_id
1 'polypeptide(L)'
;IVELPPFKKVMIGRGATNSKGPQMVQWNAMMAIKAVHGKLPVNLVFVAEGDEERQSIGYRKFVREHPDLFKGADAVYRFGSQGFSGGGELSGGSEGLLYIELTTSGEKWGHGPTKSDIHGANKRTVDSPAWRHITMLASLISSDGNTTRIAGFNDNIEPLAPEETAKLRDAATKIDMKIAAENLGVARYIADDPFTMLKSARYGTSFNLDGIWG
;
A
#
# COMPACT_ATOMS: atom_id res chain seq x y z
N ILE A 1 3.84 14.04 25.00
CA ILE A 1 5.24 13.63 25.06
C ILE A 1 5.35 12.64 26.21
N VAL A 2 5.92 11.49 25.97
CA VAL A 2 6.14 10.45 26.97
C VAL A 2 7.61 10.01 26.95
N GLU A 3 8.08 9.45 28.06
CA GLU A 3 9.40 8.80 28.10
C GLU A 3 9.21 7.33 27.74
N LEU A 4 10.00 6.85 26.77
CA LEU A 4 9.94 5.48 26.26
C LEU A 4 11.38 4.98 26.02
N PRO A 5 11.94 4.13 26.90
CA PRO A 5 13.26 3.56 26.65
C PRO A 5 13.29 2.75 25.34
N PRO A 6 14.40 2.79 24.59
CA PRO A 6 15.66 3.50 24.87
C PRO A 6 15.64 5.01 24.56
N PHE A 7 14.52 5.55 24.12
CA PHE A 7 14.38 6.97 23.78
C PHE A 7 14.12 7.81 25.04
N LYS A 8 14.66 9.03 25.09
CA LYS A 8 14.44 9.92 26.23
C LYS A 8 13.01 10.50 26.23
N LYS A 9 12.58 10.99 25.10
CA LYS A 9 11.23 11.58 24.91
C LYS A 9 10.72 11.25 23.51
N VAL A 10 9.46 10.85 23.42
CA VAL A 10 8.76 10.58 22.17
C VAL A 10 7.43 11.29 22.12
N MET A 11 6.99 11.65 20.92
CA MET A 11 5.62 12.08 20.67
C MET A 11 4.81 10.90 20.12
N ILE A 12 3.70 10.63 20.77
CA ILE A 12 2.73 9.62 20.33
C ILE A 12 1.46 10.34 19.93
N GLY A 13 0.97 10.06 18.73
CA GLY A 13 -0.26 10.63 18.22
C GLY A 13 -0.51 10.25 16.77
N ARG A 14 -1.76 10.43 16.33
CA ARG A 14 -2.15 10.18 14.94
C ARG A 14 -1.33 11.07 14.00
N GLY A 15 -0.80 10.47 12.93
CA GLY A 15 0.04 11.17 11.96
C GLY A 15 1.48 11.43 12.41
N ALA A 16 1.90 11.00 13.62
CA ALA A 16 3.27 11.23 14.08
C ALA A 16 4.29 10.48 13.24
N THR A 17 4.05 9.21 12.95
CA THR A 17 4.91 8.37 12.12
C THR A 17 4.52 8.44 10.64
N ASN A 18 3.24 8.44 10.35
CA ASN A 18 2.71 8.51 8.98
C ASN A 18 1.85 9.79 8.83
N SER A 19 2.44 10.93 8.38
CA SER A 19 3.86 11.07 7.94
C SER A 19 4.53 12.35 8.46
N LYS A 20 4.05 13.00 9.55
CA LYS A 20 4.60 14.28 10.02
C LYS A 20 6.04 14.16 10.51
N GLY A 21 6.38 13.06 11.19
CA GLY A 21 7.75 12.78 11.63
C GLY A 21 8.72 12.70 10.46
N PRO A 22 8.49 11.83 9.46
CA PRO A 22 9.31 11.79 8.24
C PRO A 22 9.44 13.14 7.54
N GLN A 23 8.36 13.91 7.42
CA GLN A 23 8.42 15.26 6.85
C GLN A 23 9.34 16.20 7.65
N MET A 24 9.30 16.12 8.99
CA MET A 24 10.19 16.92 9.85
C MET A 24 11.64 16.49 9.75
N VAL A 25 11.93 15.21 9.59
CA VAL A 25 13.30 14.72 9.35
C VAL A 25 13.86 15.31 8.06
N GLN A 26 13.08 15.29 7.00
CA GLN A 26 13.44 15.90 5.71
C GLN A 26 13.71 17.40 5.85
N TRP A 27 12.81 18.11 6.51
CA TRP A 27 12.94 19.54 6.72
C TRP A 27 14.21 19.87 7.53
N ASN A 28 14.47 19.13 8.60
CA ASN A 28 15.66 19.31 9.43
C ASN A 28 16.95 19.03 8.65
N ALA A 29 16.96 18.02 7.77
CA ALA A 29 18.11 17.74 6.92
C ALA A 29 18.42 18.92 5.96
N MET A 30 17.40 19.48 5.33
CA MET A 30 17.56 20.65 4.48
C MET A 30 18.05 21.88 5.25
N MET A 31 17.51 22.12 6.46
CA MET A 31 17.93 23.21 7.30
C MET A 31 19.38 23.03 7.78
N ALA A 32 19.81 21.82 8.12
CA ALA A 32 21.18 21.52 8.50
C ALA A 32 22.16 21.77 7.33
N ILE A 33 21.85 21.31 6.13
CA ILE A 33 22.65 21.57 4.93
C ILE A 33 22.78 23.07 4.69
N LYS A 34 21.68 23.82 4.75
CA LYS A 34 21.66 25.26 4.59
C LYS A 34 22.49 25.97 5.66
N ALA A 35 22.41 25.51 6.92
CA ALA A 35 23.19 26.11 8.02
C ALA A 35 24.69 25.93 7.85
N VAL A 36 25.14 24.77 7.35
CA VAL A 36 26.58 24.47 7.14
C VAL A 36 27.11 25.14 5.88
N HIS A 37 26.34 25.14 4.78
CA HIS A 37 26.82 25.59 3.48
C HIS A 37 26.28 26.96 3.04
N GLY A 38 25.44 27.62 3.85
CA GLY A 38 24.81 28.91 3.54
C GLY A 38 23.67 28.81 2.50
N LYS A 39 23.62 27.74 1.71
CA LYS A 39 22.62 27.50 0.67
C LYS A 39 22.37 26.01 0.50
N LEU A 40 21.26 25.66 -0.13
CA LEU A 40 21.03 24.29 -0.62
C LEU A 40 21.81 24.09 -1.94
N PRO A 41 22.39 22.89 -2.18
CA PRO A 41 23.12 22.59 -3.40
C PRO A 41 22.22 22.35 -4.63
N VAL A 42 20.91 22.32 -4.43
CA VAL A 42 19.88 22.05 -5.45
C VAL A 42 18.74 23.04 -5.31
N ASN A 43 18.02 23.26 -6.40
CA ASN A 43 16.71 23.90 -6.35
C ASN A 43 15.69 22.92 -5.79
N LEU A 44 14.79 23.37 -4.95
CA LEU A 44 13.83 22.52 -4.29
C LEU A 44 12.41 23.05 -4.51
N VAL A 45 11.54 22.18 -4.96
CA VAL A 45 10.08 22.38 -4.93
C VAL A 45 9.52 21.46 -3.85
N PHE A 46 9.04 22.05 -2.76
CA PHE A 46 8.43 21.31 -1.67
C PHE A 46 6.91 21.39 -1.80
N VAL A 47 6.27 20.23 -1.92
CA VAL A 47 4.82 20.13 -2.01
C VAL A 47 4.33 19.19 -0.91
N ALA A 48 3.37 19.66 -0.14
CA ALA A 48 2.77 18.88 0.95
C ALA A 48 1.24 18.87 0.81
N GLU A 49 0.63 17.77 1.22
CA GLU A 49 -0.80 17.62 1.28
C GLU A 49 -1.27 17.14 2.66
N GLY A 50 -2.54 17.37 2.96
CA GLY A 50 -3.19 16.90 4.18
C GLY A 50 -4.31 15.88 3.93
N ASP A 51 -4.42 15.35 2.71
CA ASP A 51 -5.55 14.53 2.26
C ASP A 51 -5.12 13.21 1.59
N GLU A 52 -3.93 12.72 1.92
CA GLU A 52 -3.38 11.50 1.33
C GLU A 52 -4.26 10.28 1.61
N GLU A 53 -4.75 10.12 2.83
CA GLU A 53 -5.62 9.02 3.26
C GLU A 53 -7.01 9.02 2.56
N ARG A 54 -7.33 10.07 1.83
CA ARG A 54 -8.51 10.19 0.97
C ARG A 54 -8.17 10.13 -0.50
N GLN A 55 -7.13 9.37 -0.86
CA GLN A 55 -6.65 9.16 -2.22
C GLN A 55 -6.04 10.41 -2.88
N SER A 56 -5.56 11.37 -2.11
CA SER A 56 -4.88 12.58 -2.61
C SER A 56 -5.68 13.34 -3.68
N ILE A 57 -6.99 13.43 -3.55
CA ILE A 57 -7.85 14.02 -4.59
C ILE A 57 -7.43 15.46 -4.90
N GLY A 58 -7.20 16.25 -3.86
CA GLY A 58 -6.75 17.64 -3.99
C GLY A 58 -5.35 17.76 -4.58
N TYR A 59 -4.42 16.93 -4.13
CA TYR A 59 -3.04 16.91 -4.61
C TYR A 59 -2.97 16.50 -6.10
N ARG A 60 -3.68 15.45 -6.49
CA ARG A 60 -3.76 15.02 -7.90
C ARG A 60 -4.32 16.08 -8.81
N LYS A 61 -5.31 16.83 -8.36
CA LYS A 61 -5.86 17.98 -9.08
C LYS A 61 -4.81 19.08 -9.20
N PHE A 62 -4.18 19.47 -8.08
CA PHE A 62 -3.14 20.48 -8.03
C PHE A 62 -1.99 20.19 -9.00
N VAL A 63 -1.46 18.96 -9.02
CA VAL A 63 -0.37 18.58 -9.92
C VAL A 63 -0.77 18.71 -11.40
N ARG A 64 -2.01 18.37 -11.74
CA ARG A 64 -2.52 18.52 -13.11
C ARG A 64 -2.72 19.97 -13.54
N GLU A 65 -3.13 20.82 -12.62
CA GLU A 65 -3.41 22.23 -12.88
C GLU A 65 -2.15 23.10 -12.87
N HIS A 66 -1.08 22.63 -12.22
CA HIS A 66 0.18 23.37 -12.07
C HIS A 66 1.42 22.58 -12.55
N PRO A 67 1.41 22.02 -13.78
CA PRO A 67 2.54 21.22 -14.27
C PRO A 67 3.83 22.02 -14.38
N ASP A 68 3.72 23.34 -14.57
CA ASP A 68 4.89 24.22 -14.70
C ASP A 68 5.74 24.31 -13.45
N LEU A 69 5.17 24.06 -12.26
CA LEU A 69 5.92 24.01 -11.01
C LEU A 69 6.89 22.82 -10.95
N PHE A 70 6.60 21.77 -11.71
CA PHE A 70 7.37 20.52 -11.73
C PHE A 70 8.25 20.39 -12.97
N LYS A 71 8.07 21.28 -13.94
CA LYS A 71 8.82 21.25 -15.18
C LYS A 71 10.29 21.53 -14.91
N GLY A 72 11.13 20.60 -15.34
CA GLY A 72 12.59 20.69 -15.14
C GLY A 72 13.07 20.13 -13.79
N ALA A 73 12.21 19.46 -13.02
CA ALA A 73 12.67 18.66 -11.89
C ALA A 73 13.40 17.41 -12.38
N ASP A 74 14.61 17.19 -11.89
CA ASP A 74 15.43 16.03 -12.25
C ASP A 74 15.00 14.75 -11.48
N ALA A 75 14.42 14.91 -10.28
CA ALA A 75 13.99 13.80 -9.45
C ALA A 75 12.86 14.21 -8.49
N VAL A 76 12.08 13.23 -8.10
CA VAL A 76 11.04 13.35 -7.07
C VAL A 76 11.42 12.44 -5.90
N TYR A 77 11.44 13.00 -4.69
CA TYR A 77 11.67 12.26 -3.47
C TYR A 77 10.43 12.29 -2.59
N ARG A 78 9.94 11.10 -2.25
CA ARG A 78 8.88 10.93 -1.26
C ARG A 78 9.50 10.34 0.00
N PHE A 79 9.22 10.97 1.14
CA PHE A 79 9.63 10.44 2.45
C PHE A 79 8.41 9.80 3.11
N GLY A 80 8.50 8.50 3.31
CA GLY A 80 7.49 7.71 4.01
C GLY A 80 7.90 7.36 5.43
N SER A 81 7.02 6.71 6.16
CA SER A 81 7.35 6.06 7.42
C SER A 81 8.36 4.95 7.15
N GLN A 82 9.41 4.89 7.98
CA GLN A 82 10.35 3.78 7.91
C GLN A 82 9.75 2.55 8.58
N GLY A 83 10.06 1.36 8.04
CA GLY A 83 9.77 0.12 8.71
C GLY A 83 10.53 0.00 10.04
N PHE A 84 10.10 -0.92 10.88
CA PHE A 84 10.64 -1.13 12.24
C PHE A 84 12.09 -1.60 12.30
N SER A 85 12.78 -1.74 11.18
CA SER A 85 14.18 -2.22 11.11
C SER A 85 15.24 -1.25 11.60
N GLY A 86 14.88 0.01 11.90
CA GLY A 86 15.80 1.02 12.40
C GLY A 86 16.88 1.50 11.43
N GLY A 87 16.92 0.97 10.22
CA GLY A 87 17.82 1.39 9.15
C GLY A 87 17.13 2.30 8.14
N GLY A 88 17.89 3.18 7.47
CA GLY A 88 17.39 3.94 6.33
C GLY A 88 17.18 3.01 5.12
N GLU A 89 16.02 3.10 4.49
CA GLU A 89 15.73 2.38 3.25
C GLU A 89 15.48 3.39 2.13
N LEU A 90 16.13 3.17 0.99
CA LEU A 90 15.88 3.89 -0.24
C LEU A 90 15.12 2.98 -1.20
N SER A 91 13.87 3.31 -1.50
CA SER A 91 13.08 2.63 -2.51
C SER A 91 13.16 3.38 -3.83
N GLY A 92 13.43 2.67 -4.92
CA GLY A 92 13.50 3.23 -6.27
C GLY A 92 12.15 3.34 -6.97
N GLY A 93 11.06 2.91 -6.33
CA GLY A 93 9.72 2.94 -6.89
C GLY A 93 8.64 2.61 -5.87
N SER A 94 7.39 2.62 -6.32
CA SER A 94 6.23 2.19 -5.55
C SER A 94 5.31 1.35 -6.44
N GLU A 95 4.50 0.54 -5.82
CA GLU A 95 3.42 -0.20 -6.51
C GLU A 95 2.34 0.74 -7.04
N GLY A 96 1.68 0.32 -8.10
CA GLY A 96 0.45 0.93 -8.59
C GLY A 96 -0.75 0.39 -7.81
N LEU A 97 -1.82 1.17 -7.75
CA LEU A 97 -3.05 0.81 -7.05
C LEU A 97 -4.26 1.01 -7.96
N LEU A 98 -5.12 0.01 -8.00
CA LEU A 98 -6.42 0.08 -8.66
C LEU A 98 -7.52 -0.31 -7.67
N TYR A 99 -8.39 0.63 -7.34
CA TYR A 99 -9.61 0.37 -6.56
C TYR A 99 -10.78 0.06 -7.49
N ILE A 100 -11.49 -1.02 -7.20
CA ILE A 100 -12.66 -1.47 -7.95
C ILE A 100 -13.80 -1.71 -6.96
N GLU A 101 -14.97 -1.18 -7.25
CA GLU A 101 -16.21 -1.51 -6.56
C GLU A 101 -17.04 -2.43 -7.44
N LEU A 102 -17.42 -3.59 -6.90
CA LEU A 102 -18.26 -4.58 -7.57
C LEU A 102 -19.65 -4.59 -6.92
N THR A 103 -20.66 -4.27 -7.69
CA THR A 103 -22.05 -4.24 -7.22
C THR A 103 -22.89 -5.32 -7.88
N THR A 104 -23.58 -6.12 -7.08
CA THR A 104 -24.54 -7.11 -7.53
C THR A 104 -25.92 -6.77 -6.99
N SER A 105 -26.92 -6.66 -7.88
CA SER A 105 -28.32 -6.46 -7.52
C SER A 105 -29.21 -7.40 -8.29
N GLY A 106 -30.40 -7.68 -7.78
CA GLY A 106 -31.40 -8.47 -8.47
C GLY A 106 -31.86 -7.84 -9.79
N GLU A 107 -31.95 -6.52 -9.83
CA GLU A 107 -32.31 -5.76 -11.03
C GLU A 107 -31.26 -5.96 -12.15
N LYS A 108 -29.97 -5.73 -11.85
CA LYS A 108 -28.89 -5.86 -12.83
C LYS A 108 -28.67 -7.31 -13.27
N TRP A 109 -28.88 -8.25 -12.37
CA TRP A 109 -28.70 -9.66 -12.65
C TRP A 109 -29.90 -10.28 -13.38
N GLY A 110 -31.10 -9.68 -13.26
CA GLY A 110 -32.36 -10.23 -13.78
C GLY A 110 -32.94 -11.38 -12.94
N HIS A 111 -32.44 -11.63 -11.76
CA HIS A 111 -32.87 -12.64 -10.81
C HIS A 111 -32.89 -12.09 -9.39
N GLY A 112 -33.88 -12.51 -8.59
CA GLY A 112 -34.02 -12.02 -7.23
C GLY A 112 -34.82 -10.74 -7.13
N PRO A 113 -34.72 -9.99 -6.02
CA PRO A 113 -35.48 -8.74 -5.79
C PRO A 113 -35.07 -7.67 -6.79
N THR A 114 -36.05 -6.99 -7.41
CA THR A 114 -35.80 -5.97 -8.44
C THR A 114 -36.26 -4.55 -8.06
N LYS A 115 -37.07 -4.41 -7.00
CA LYS A 115 -37.63 -3.11 -6.60
C LYS A 115 -37.25 -2.69 -5.18
N SER A 116 -37.21 -3.64 -4.28
CA SER A 116 -36.90 -3.42 -2.86
C SER A 116 -36.48 -4.72 -2.22
N ASP A 117 -35.88 -4.66 -1.07
CA ASP A 117 -35.55 -5.82 -0.27
C ASP A 117 -36.78 -6.64 0.08
N ILE A 118 -36.62 -7.94 0.17
CA ILE A 118 -37.67 -8.89 0.52
C ILE A 118 -37.24 -9.72 1.73
N HIS A 119 -38.21 -10.23 2.47
CA HIS A 119 -37.95 -11.08 3.64
C HIS A 119 -37.10 -12.30 3.25
N GLY A 120 -36.01 -12.56 3.99
CA GLY A 120 -35.03 -13.60 3.71
C GLY A 120 -35.59 -15.03 3.60
N ALA A 121 -36.77 -15.32 4.20
CA ALA A 121 -37.46 -16.60 4.04
C ALA A 121 -37.83 -16.92 2.57
N ASN A 122 -37.94 -15.90 1.72
CA ASN A 122 -38.20 -16.06 0.28
C ASN A 122 -37.02 -16.71 -0.47
N LYS A 123 -35.85 -16.85 0.15
CA LYS A 123 -34.70 -17.56 -0.45
C LYS A 123 -35.04 -18.98 -0.92
N ARG A 124 -36.08 -19.59 -0.38
CA ARG A 124 -36.56 -20.93 -0.83
C ARG A 124 -37.09 -20.93 -2.28
N THR A 125 -37.53 -19.78 -2.79
CA THR A 125 -38.19 -19.64 -4.08
C THR A 125 -37.60 -18.51 -4.92
N VAL A 126 -36.74 -17.67 -4.38
CA VAL A 126 -36.19 -16.51 -5.06
C VAL A 126 -34.65 -16.53 -4.94
N ASP A 127 -33.99 -16.17 -6.03
CA ASP A 127 -32.53 -16.03 -6.07
C ASP A 127 -32.04 -14.91 -5.16
N SER A 128 -30.80 -15.05 -4.66
CA SER A 128 -30.16 -14.09 -3.78
C SER A 128 -28.97 -13.41 -4.45
N PRO A 129 -29.01 -12.11 -4.67
CA PRO A 129 -27.86 -11.34 -5.18
C PRO A 129 -26.63 -11.46 -4.29
N ALA A 130 -26.81 -11.53 -2.97
CA ALA A 130 -25.70 -11.70 -2.02
C ALA A 130 -24.95 -13.03 -2.25
N TRP A 131 -25.64 -14.14 -2.39
CA TRP A 131 -24.98 -15.42 -2.72
C TRP A 131 -24.30 -15.40 -4.07
N ARG A 132 -24.90 -14.74 -5.06
CA ARG A 132 -24.24 -14.54 -6.35
C ARG A 132 -22.93 -13.75 -6.20
N HIS A 133 -22.95 -12.69 -5.43
CA HIS A 133 -21.77 -11.85 -5.19
C HIS A 133 -20.65 -12.66 -4.52
N ILE A 134 -20.96 -13.40 -3.46
CA ILE A 134 -20.01 -14.27 -2.76
C ILE A 134 -19.42 -15.32 -3.71
N THR A 135 -20.26 -15.97 -4.53
CA THR A 135 -19.80 -16.97 -5.50
C THR A 135 -18.90 -16.35 -6.57
N MET A 136 -19.24 -15.16 -7.04
CA MET A 136 -18.40 -14.39 -7.96
C MET A 136 -17.04 -14.08 -7.34
N LEU A 137 -17.00 -13.52 -6.15
CA LEU A 137 -15.74 -13.23 -5.46
C LEU A 137 -14.91 -14.50 -5.25
N ALA A 138 -15.53 -15.59 -4.81
CA ALA A 138 -14.85 -16.87 -4.63
C ALA A 138 -14.28 -17.45 -5.94
N SER A 139 -14.82 -17.09 -7.09
CA SER A 139 -14.28 -17.51 -8.39
C SER A 139 -13.01 -16.77 -8.81
N LEU A 140 -12.74 -15.61 -8.22
CA LEU A 140 -11.59 -14.75 -8.55
C LEU A 140 -10.31 -15.15 -7.84
N ILE A 141 -10.40 -16.00 -6.82
CA ILE A 141 -9.28 -16.37 -5.96
C ILE A 141 -9.20 -17.89 -5.78
N SER A 142 -8.04 -18.41 -5.45
CA SER A 142 -7.85 -19.80 -5.04
C SER A 142 -8.54 -20.10 -3.72
N SER A 143 -8.75 -21.39 -3.42
CA SER A 143 -9.44 -21.82 -2.19
C SER A 143 -8.71 -21.45 -0.90
N ASP A 144 -7.40 -21.24 -0.97
CA ASP A 144 -6.58 -20.76 0.15
C ASP A 144 -6.55 -19.22 0.27
N GLY A 145 -7.18 -18.50 -0.68
CA GLY A 145 -7.26 -17.04 -0.67
C GLY A 145 -6.00 -16.31 -1.13
N ASN A 146 -4.99 -16.99 -1.64
CA ASN A 146 -3.67 -16.38 -1.89
C ASN A 146 -3.34 -16.18 -3.37
N THR A 147 -3.97 -16.91 -4.27
CA THR A 147 -3.66 -16.85 -5.71
C THR A 147 -4.86 -16.37 -6.50
N THR A 148 -4.72 -15.27 -7.22
CA THR A 148 -5.78 -14.80 -8.13
C THR A 148 -5.99 -15.76 -9.30
N ARG A 149 -7.25 -15.93 -9.70
CA ARG A 149 -7.68 -16.70 -10.88
C ARG A 149 -8.11 -15.80 -12.04
N ILE A 150 -7.89 -14.49 -11.90
CA ILE A 150 -8.21 -13.55 -12.98
C ILE A 150 -7.22 -13.75 -14.11
N ALA A 151 -7.72 -14.06 -15.30
CA ALA A 151 -6.88 -14.24 -16.48
C ALA A 151 -6.11 -12.96 -16.81
N GLY A 152 -4.84 -13.09 -17.11
CA GLY A 152 -3.98 -11.96 -17.46
C GLY A 152 -3.47 -11.12 -16.26
N PHE A 153 -3.89 -11.42 -15.04
CA PHE A 153 -3.55 -10.60 -13.86
C PHE A 153 -2.03 -10.47 -13.64
N ASN A 154 -1.28 -11.51 -13.96
CA ASN A 154 0.16 -11.58 -13.75
C ASN A 154 0.98 -11.56 -15.06
N ASP A 155 0.36 -11.40 -16.22
CA ASP A 155 1.03 -11.57 -17.52
C ASP A 155 2.11 -10.51 -17.80
N ASN A 156 1.98 -9.33 -17.20
CA ASN A 156 2.90 -8.22 -17.40
C ASN A 156 3.92 -8.06 -16.26
N ILE A 157 4.10 -9.07 -15.41
CA ILE A 157 5.14 -9.04 -14.38
C ILE A 157 6.49 -9.23 -15.07
N GLU A 158 7.33 -8.21 -15.04
CA GLU A 158 8.68 -8.30 -15.56
C GLU A 158 9.57 -9.15 -14.65
N PRO A 159 10.43 -10.02 -15.23
CA PRO A 159 11.38 -10.77 -14.44
C PRO A 159 12.42 -9.84 -13.82
N LEU A 160 12.81 -10.14 -12.58
CA LEU A 160 13.84 -9.36 -11.88
C LEU A 160 15.18 -9.46 -12.62
N ALA A 161 15.85 -8.32 -12.74
CA ALA A 161 17.23 -8.29 -13.20
C ALA A 161 18.15 -9.12 -12.28
N PRO A 162 19.23 -9.72 -12.81
CA PRO A 162 20.16 -10.50 -11.99
C PRO A 162 20.72 -9.72 -10.79
N GLU A 163 21.01 -8.44 -10.96
CA GLU A 163 21.50 -7.57 -9.90
C GLU A 163 20.46 -7.37 -8.78
N GLU A 164 19.19 -7.16 -9.13
CA GLU A 164 18.10 -7.03 -8.15
C GLU A 164 17.85 -8.33 -7.42
N THR A 165 17.91 -9.45 -8.14
CA THR A 165 17.83 -10.79 -7.55
C THR A 165 18.95 -11.02 -6.53
N ALA A 166 20.19 -10.61 -6.84
CA ALA A 166 21.32 -10.73 -5.93
C ALA A 166 21.13 -9.86 -4.66
N LYS A 167 20.68 -8.63 -4.82
CA LYS A 167 20.35 -7.72 -3.70
C LYS A 167 19.27 -8.29 -2.78
N LEU A 168 18.23 -8.89 -3.37
CA LEU A 168 17.16 -9.54 -2.59
C LEU A 168 17.68 -10.76 -1.82
N ARG A 169 18.55 -11.58 -2.45
CA ARG A 169 19.16 -12.72 -1.76
C ARG A 169 20.02 -12.29 -0.59
N ASP A 170 20.86 -11.25 -0.77
CA ASP A 170 21.65 -10.69 0.34
C ASP A 170 20.72 -10.17 1.46
N ALA A 171 19.70 -9.41 1.13
CA ALA A 171 18.74 -8.93 2.12
C ALA A 171 18.02 -10.08 2.85
N ALA A 172 17.67 -11.15 2.14
CA ALA A 172 17.00 -12.31 2.71
C ALA A 172 17.84 -13.03 3.78
N THR A 173 19.18 -13.01 3.65
CA THR A 173 20.06 -13.63 4.66
C THR A 173 20.00 -12.96 6.03
N LYS A 174 19.49 -11.74 6.09
CA LYS A 174 19.41 -10.92 7.31
C LYS A 174 18.06 -11.01 8.00
N ILE A 175 17.12 -11.78 7.46
CA ILE A 175 15.75 -11.89 7.96
C ILE A 175 15.55 -13.20 8.71
N ASP A 176 15.14 -13.09 9.96
CA ASP A 176 14.52 -14.18 10.70
C ASP A 176 13.00 -14.09 10.51
N MET A 177 12.42 -15.07 9.84
CA MET A 177 10.99 -15.10 9.49
C MET A 177 10.09 -15.12 10.73
N LYS A 178 10.55 -15.74 11.81
CA LYS A 178 9.78 -15.80 13.07
C LYS A 178 9.73 -14.44 13.74
N ILE A 179 10.89 -13.79 13.87
CA ILE A 179 10.98 -12.43 14.45
C ILE A 179 10.19 -11.45 13.58
N ALA A 180 10.30 -11.56 12.26
CA ALA A 180 9.56 -10.70 11.33
C ALA A 180 8.03 -10.88 11.47
N ALA A 181 7.55 -12.12 11.62
CA ALA A 181 6.15 -12.40 11.84
C ALA A 181 5.66 -11.88 13.21
N GLU A 182 6.44 -12.06 14.26
CA GLU A 182 6.15 -11.53 15.60
C GLU A 182 6.06 -10.00 15.59
N ASN A 183 6.99 -9.31 14.91
CA ASN A 183 7.00 -7.86 14.79
C ASN A 183 5.78 -7.32 14.01
N LEU A 184 5.34 -8.05 12.99
CA LEU A 184 4.13 -7.71 12.22
C LEU A 184 2.84 -8.10 12.94
N GLY A 185 2.92 -8.95 13.97
CA GLY A 185 1.75 -9.46 14.69
C GLY A 185 0.96 -10.52 13.93
N VAL A 186 1.63 -11.30 13.07
CA VAL A 186 1.02 -12.40 12.30
C VAL A 186 1.58 -13.75 12.72
N ALA A 187 0.79 -14.82 12.55
CA ALA A 187 1.23 -16.17 12.91
C ALA A 187 2.31 -16.70 11.95
N ARG A 188 2.22 -16.36 10.67
CA ARG A 188 3.18 -16.74 9.61
C ARG A 188 3.01 -15.85 8.38
N TYR A 189 4.00 -15.86 7.52
CA TYR A 189 3.89 -15.38 6.14
C TYR A 189 3.30 -16.48 5.23
N ILE A 190 2.85 -16.10 4.04
CA ILE A 190 2.44 -17.03 2.98
C ILE A 190 3.65 -17.82 2.47
N ALA A 191 4.78 -17.11 2.27
CA ALA A 191 6.04 -17.73 1.86
C ALA A 191 6.75 -18.41 3.02
N ASP A 192 7.40 -19.53 2.75
CA ASP A 192 8.14 -20.30 3.74
C ASP A 192 9.61 -19.86 3.89
N ASP A 193 10.12 -19.02 2.98
CA ASP A 193 11.49 -18.53 2.99
C ASP A 193 11.57 -17.00 2.81
N PRO A 194 12.64 -16.37 3.36
CA PRO A 194 12.79 -14.91 3.33
C PRO A 194 12.93 -14.32 1.93
N PHE A 195 13.56 -15.05 0.99
CA PHE A 195 13.73 -14.53 -0.37
C PHE A 195 12.41 -14.44 -1.10
N THR A 196 11.60 -15.49 -1.05
CA THR A 196 10.26 -15.51 -1.66
C THR A 196 9.35 -14.46 -1.02
N MET A 197 9.40 -14.33 0.31
CA MET A 197 8.66 -13.31 1.04
C MET A 197 9.02 -11.90 0.56
N LEU A 198 10.32 -11.55 0.53
CA LEU A 198 10.78 -10.24 0.05
C LEU A 198 10.45 -9.99 -1.41
N LYS A 199 10.62 -11.01 -2.26
CA LYS A 199 10.27 -10.91 -3.68
C LYS A 199 8.79 -10.61 -3.86
N SER A 200 7.92 -11.32 -3.15
CA SER A 200 6.48 -11.08 -3.20
C SER A 200 6.11 -9.70 -2.67
N ALA A 201 6.70 -9.29 -1.56
CA ALA A 201 6.40 -8.00 -0.93
C ALA A 201 6.83 -6.78 -1.77
N ARG A 202 7.88 -6.91 -2.60
CA ARG A 202 8.43 -5.78 -3.36
C ARG A 202 8.07 -5.78 -4.84
N TYR A 203 7.82 -6.94 -5.41
CA TYR A 203 7.64 -7.11 -6.87
C TYR A 203 6.42 -7.96 -7.23
N GLY A 204 5.72 -8.48 -6.23
CA GLY A 204 4.51 -9.25 -6.46
C GLY A 204 3.30 -8.36 -6.68
N THR A 205 2.29 -8.92 -7.31
CA THR A 205 0.95 -8.35 -7.36
C THR A 205 0.15 -8.80 -6.15
N SER A 206 -0.81 -7.99 -5.74
CA SER A 206 -1.78 -8.37 -4.72
C SER A 206 -3.20 -8.16 -5.22
N PHE A 207 -4.10 -9.05 -4.82
CA PHE A 207 -5.53 -8.92 -5.02
C PHE A 207 -6.19 -8.98 -3.64
N ASN A 208 -6.53 -7.82 -3.10
CA ASN A 208 -7.09 -7.70 -1.77
C ASN A 208 -8.60 -7.41 -1.83
N LEU A 209 -9.33 -7.82 -0.82
CA LEU A 209 -10.73 -7.47 -0.58
C LEU A 209 -10.80 -6.58 0.66
N ASP A 210 -10.93 -5.27 0.46
CA ASP A 210 -10.92 -4.28 1.53
C ASP A 210 -12.23 -4.23 2.32
N GLY A 211 -13.34 -4.66 1.70
CA GLY A 211 -14.62 -4.73 2.36
C GLY A 211 -15.69 -5.41 1.52
N ILE A 212 -16.71 -5.86 2.20
CA ILE A 212 -17.95 -6.38 1.62
C ILE A 212 -19.11 -5.86 2.47
N TRP A 213 -20.11 -5.31 1.83
CA TRP A 213 -21.31 -4.77 2.49
C TRP A 213 -22.56 -4.99 1.65
N GLY A 214 -23.75 -4.89 2.27
CA GLY A 214 -25.03 -5.07 1.61
C GLY A 214 -26.18 -5.14 2.60
#